data_478d659c323f501f0104d1348317389f
#
_entry.id   478d659c323f501f0104d1348317389f
#
_cell.length_a   1.000
_cell.length_b   1.000
_cell.length_c   1.000
_cell.angle_alpha   90.00
_cell.angle_beta   90.00
_cell.angle_gamma   90.00
#
_symmetry.space_group_name_H-M   'P 1'
#
loop_
_entity.id
_entity.type
_entity.pdbx_description
1 polymer ?
#
loop_
_entity_poly.entity_id
_entity_poly.type
_entity_poly.pdbx_seq_one_letter_code
_entity_poly.pdbx_strand_id
1 'polypeptide(L)'
;MEFQKYIHLERFGTDEVDGINIGECHVFPKIDGTNASAWWGGEGIRCGSRNRLLSLDNDSAGFMAWTLQQPHIAELCRGRPHLILYGEWLVPHSLNTYRNDAWRQFYVFDVYDRSRDEFVHYDVYSQLLAEHGVQFIPCALKTRNPTYELLLDATQKNT
;
A
#
# COMPACT_ATOMS: atom_id res chain seq x y z
N MET A 1 7.87 13.67 -12.48
CA MET A 1 7.25 12.33 -12.45
C MET A 1 5.75 12.46 -12.23
N GLU A 2 5.00 11.90 -13.13
CA GLU A 2 3.56 12.02 -13.14
C GLU A 2 2.88 11.08 -12.15
N PHE A 3 1.66 11.45 -11.75
CA PHE A 3 0.80 10.61 -10.93
C PHE A 3 0.46 9.31 -11.68
N GLN A 4 0.60 8.19 -10.98
CA GLN A 4 0.25 6.87 -11.49
C GLN A 4 -0.76 6.23 -10.56
N LYS A 5 -1.92 5.89 -11.12
CA LYS A 5 -3.00 5.25 -10.40
C LYS A 5 -2.65 3.79 -10.05
N TYR A 6 -3.04 3.35 -8.87
CA TYR A 6 -2.91 1.93 -8.52
C TYR A 6 -3.83 1.08 -9.40
N ILE A 7 -3.40 -0.15 -9.67
CA ILE A 7 -4.16 -1.08 -10.51
C ILE A 7 -5.51 -1.42 -9.89
N HIS A 8 -6.48 -1.76 -10.74
CA HIS A 8 -7.75 -2.29 -10.29
C HIS A 8 -7.58 -3.71 -9.77
N LEU A 9 -8.15 -4.00 -8.59
CA LEU A 9 -8.12 -5.34 -7.98
C LEU A 9 -9.43 -6.07 -8.28
N GLU A 10 -9.30 -7.32 -8.74
CA GLU A 10 -10.41 -8.20 -9.00
C GLU A 10 -10.67 -9.13 -7.82
N ARG A 11 -11.91 -9.63 -7.73
CA ARG A 11 -12.29 -10.62 -6.73
C ARG A 11 -11.70 -11.99 -7.07
N PHE A 12 -11.23 -12.70 -6.05
CA PHE A 12 -10.80 -14.09 -6.23
C PHE A 12 -11.98 -14.95 -6.69
N GLY A 13 -11.72 -15.81 -7.68
CA GLY A 13 -12.73 -16.67 -8.29
C GLY A 13 -13.34 -16.13 -9.57
N THR A 14 -12.97 -14.91 -10.01
CA THR A 14 -13.36 -14.38 -11.31
C THR A 14 -12.35 -14.79 -12.39
N ASP A 15 -12.77 -14.77 -13.67
CA ASP A 15 -11.92 -15.19 -14.80
C ASP A 15 -10.68 -14.31 -14.95
N GLU A 16 -10.77 -13.03 -14.58
CA GLU A 16 -9.68 -12.05 -14.69
C GLU A 16 -8.47 -12.40 -13.82
N VAL A 17 -8.70 -13.17 -12.75
CA VAL A 17 -7.65 -13.60 -11.82
C VAL A 17 -7.50 -15.12 -11.79
N ASP A 18 -7.92 -15.81 -12.84
CA ASP A 18 -7.75 -17.25 -12.94
C ASP A 18 -6.26 -17.60 -12.89
N GLY A 19 -5.92 -18.58 -12.06
CA GLY A 19 -4.54 -19.00 -11.85
C GLY A 19 -3.73 -18.14 -10.87
N ILE A 20 -4.31 -17.12 -10.25
CA ILE A 20 -3.62 -16.26 -9.28
C ILE A 20 -3.09 -17.04 -8.07
N ASN A 21 -3.70 -18.18 -7.76
CA ASN A 21 -3.30 -19.08 -6.68
C ASN A 21 -2.26 -20.13 -7.09
N ILE A 22 -1.67 -20.00 -8.27
CA ILE A 22 -0.59 -20.87 -8.73
C ILE A 22 0.74 -20.24 -8.33
N GLY A 23 1.62 -21.02 -7.69
CA GLY A 23 2.91 -20.58 -7.21
C GLY A 23 2.86 -20.04 -5.78
N GLU A 24 3.82 -19.20 -5.44
CA GLU A 24 3.89 -18.58 -4.12
C GLU A 24 2.89 -17.44 -4.01
N CYS A 25 2.07 -17.48 -2.97
CA CYS A 25 1.04 -16.49 -2.71
C CYS A 25 1.25 -15.85 -1.34
N HIS A 26 1.03 -14.54 -1.30
CA HIS A 26 1.03 -13.76 -0.07
C HIS A 26 -0.40 -13.30 0.21
N VAL A 27 -0.87 -13.54 1.42
CA VAL A 27 -2.20 -13.11 1.87
C VAL A 27 -2.03 -12.00 2.90
N PHE A 28 -2.71 -10.88 2.68
CA PHE A 28 -2.62 -9.70 3.52
C PHE A 28 -3.97 -9.38 4.17
N PRO A 29 -3.98 -8.85 5.39
CA PRO A 29 -5.19 -8.25 5.93
C PRO A 29 -5.58 -7.04 5.09
N LYS A 30 -6.88 -6.87 4.85
CA LYS A 30 -7.40 -5.69 4.15
C LYS A 30 -7.75 -4.63 5.17
N ILE A 31 -6.95 -3.57 5.22
CA ILE A 31 -7.23 -2.40 6.05
C ILE A 31 -8.21 -1.50 5.30
N ASP A 32 -9.22 -1.03 6.01
CA ASP A 32 -10.27 -0.18 5.45
C ASP A 32 -10.01 1.29 5.78
N GLY A 33 -9.36 1.96 4.87
CA GLY A 33 -9.04 3.38 4.94
C GLY A 33 -9.26 4.05 3.60
N THR A 34 -8.39 5.00 3.27
CA THR A 34 -8.39 5.71 2.00
C THR A 34 -7.13 5.34 1.22
N ASN A 35 -7.30 4.97 -0.06
CA ASN A 35 -6.16 4.67 -0.92
C ASN A 35 -5.27 5.91 -1.07
N ALA A 36 -3.98 5.73 -0.89
CA ALA A 36 -2.99 6.81 -0.92
C ALA A 36 -1.69 6.33 -1.57
N SER A 37 -0.93 7.28 -2.11
CA SER A 37 0.38 6.99 -2.68
C SER A 37 1.36 8.12 -2.42
N ALA A 38 2.65 7.79 -2.38
CA ALA A 38 3.73 8.76 -2.18
C ALA A 38 4.93 8.39 -3.04
N TRP A 39 5.59 9.41 -3.62
CA TRP A 39 6.77 9.23 -4.46
C TRP A 39 7.59 10.53 -4.50
N TRP A 40 8.81 10.45 -5.01
CA TRP A 40 9.64 11.64 -5.20
C TRP A 40 9.36 12.28 -6.56
N GLY A 41 9.01 13.56 -6.57
CA GLY A 41 8.64 14.31 -7.77
C GLY A 41 9.79 15.11 -8.41
N GLY A 42 11.03 14.89 -7.98
CA GLY A 42 12.21 15.61 -8.48
C GLY A 42 12.65 16.75 -7.56
N GLU A 43 11.73 17.53 -7.02
CA GLU A 43 12.04 18.64 -6.10
C GLU A 43 11.48 18.42 -4.69
N GLY A 44 10.60 17.45 -4.52
CA GLY A 44 9.96 17.15 -3.26
C GLY A 44 9.07 15.93 -3.34
N ILE A 45 8.51 15.57 -2.19
CA ILE A 45 7.56 14.47 -2.08
C ILE A 45 6.25 14.85 -2.78
N ARG A 46 5.68 13.91 -3.51
CA ARG A 46 4.37 13.99 -4.14
C ARG A 46 3.45 12.96 -3.56
N CYS A 47 2.17 13.27 -3.51
CA CYS A 47 1.14 12.38 -2.98
C CYS A 47 -0.02 12.26 -3.93
N GLY A 48 -0.65 11.08 -3.93
CA GLY A 48 -1.85 10.82 -4.69
C GLY A 48 -2.93 10.17 -3.83
N SER A 49 -4.17 10.35 -4.22
CA SER A 49 -5.30 9.55 -3.77
C SER A 49 -5.54 8.43 -4.80
N ARG A 50 -6.67 7.75 -4.69
CA ARG A 50 -7.03 6.72 -5.69
C ARG A 50 -7.03 7.24 -7.12
N ASN A 51 -7.51 8.46 -7.35
CA ASN A 51 -7.81 8.95 -8.70
C ASN A 51 -7.10 10.24 -9.08
N ARG A 52 -6.39 10.89 -8.18
CA ARG A 52 -5.83 12.21 -8.47
C ARG A 52 -4.55 12.52 -7.71
N LEU A 53 -3.76 13.40 -8.30
CA LEU A 53 -2.63 14.05 -7.62
C LEU A 53 -3.18 14.97 -6.52
N LEU A 54 -2.52 14.98 -5.37
CA LEU A 54 -2.89 15.83 -4.24
C LEU A 54 -2.09 17.13 -4.22
N SER A 55 -2.69 18.15 -3.62
CA SER A 55 -2.05 19.41 -3.23
C SER A 55 -2.53 19.78 -1.83
N LEU A 56 -1.87 20.74 -1.19
CA LEU A 56 -2.31 21.21 0.13
C LEU A 56 -3.70 21.84 0.09
N ASP A 57 -4.03 22.49 -1.02
CA ASP A 57 -5.36 23.10 -1.24
C ASP A 57 -6.42 22.06 -1.63
N ASN A 58 -6.02 20.89 -2.06
CA ASN A 58 -6.90 19.82 -2.49
C ASN A 58 -6.34 18.46 -2.03
N ASP A 59 -6.28 18.30 -0.72
CA ASP A 59 -5.77 17.11 -0.04
C ASP A 59 -6.84 16.01 0.04
N SER A 60 -6.46 14.86 0.54
CA SER A 60 -7.35 13.73 0.82
C SER A 60 -7.24 13.38 2.29
N ALA A 61 -8.22 13.81 3.08
CA ALA A 61 -8.31 13.57 4.52
C ALA A 61 -7.00 13.89 5.27
N GLY A 62 -6.25 14.90 4.80
CA GLY A 62 -5.01 15.35 5.43
C GLY A 62 -3.77 14.52 5.11
N PHE A 63 -3.83 13.61 4.16
CA PHE A 63 -2.71 12.71 3.85
C PHE A 63 -1.46 13.46 3.40
N MET A 64 -1.59 14.39 2.46
CA MET A 64 -0.42 15.15 1.97
C MET A 64 0.18 16.01 3.08
N ALA A 65 -0.64 16.72 3.84
CA ALA A 65 -0.17 17.53 4.96
C ALA A 65 0.59 16.68 6.00
N TRP A 66 0.07 15.48 6.29
CA TRP A 66 0.74 14.54 7.20
C TRP A 66 2.07 14.03 6.60
N THR A 67 2.07 13.64 5.32
CA THR A 67 3.26 13.08 4.65
C THR A 67 4.40 14.09 4.61
N LEU A 68 4.11 15.37 4.40
CA LEU A 68 5.11 16.43 4.40
C LEU A 68 5.80 16.62 5.76
N GLN A 69 5.20 16.11 6.83
CA GLN A 69 5.77 16.14 8.18
C GLN A 69 6.51 14.84 8.52
N GLN A 70 6.67 13.93 7.57
CA GLN A 70 7.34 12.64 7.77
C GLN A 70 8.67 12.59 7.01
N PRO A 71 9.77 13.09 7.58
CA PRO A 71 11.05 13.18 6.88
C PRO A 71 11.59 11.82 6.42
N HIS A 72 11.30 10.75 7.14
CA HIS A 72 11.73 9.39 6.79
C HIS A 72 11.08 8.88 5.48
N ILE A 73 9.83 9.27 5.19
CA ILE A 73 9.18 8.92 3.93
C ILE A 73 9.82 9.70 2.77
N ALA A 74 10.02 11.01 2.96
CA ALA A 74 10.67 11.85 1.96
C ALA A 74 12.10 11.37 1.67
N GLU A 75 12.83 10.99 2.69
CA GLU A 75 14.20 10.49 2.55
C GLU A 75 14.26 9.18 1.76
N LEU A 76 13.39 8.22 2.06
CA LEU A 76 13.28 6.97 1.31
C LEU A 76 12.97 7.26 -0.16
N CYS A 77 11.96 8.07 -0.43
CA CYS A 77 11.52 8.37 -1.80
C CYS A 77 12.57 9.15 -2.57
N ARG A 78 13.27 10.09 -1.93
CA ARG A 78 14.36 10.85 -2.55
C ARG A 78 15.52 9.96 -2.95
N GLY A 79 15.89 9.01 -2.10
CA GLY A 79 16.95 8.06 -2.39
C GLY A 79 16.58 7.02 -3.46
N ARG A 80 15.28 6.84 -3.70
CA ARG A 80 14.74 5.87 -4.67
C ARG A 80 13.60 6.51 -5.48
N PRO A 81 13.92 7.48 -6.35
CA PRO A 81 12.89 8.26 -7.06
C PRO A 81 12.09 7.45 -8.07
N HIS A 82 12.53 6.24 -8.40
CA HIS A 82 11.82 5.31 -9.28
C HIS A 82 10.69 4.55 -8.57
N LEU A 83 10.61 4.61 -7.24
CA LEU A 83 9.60 3.89 -6.47
C LEU A 83 8.37 4.74 -6.20
N ILE A 84 7.20 4.08 -6.26
CA ILE A 84 5.93 4.62 -5.77
C ILE A 84 5.48 3.73 -4.62
N LEU A 85 5.20 4.34 -3.47
CA LEU A 85 4.61 3.66 -2.32
C LEU A 85 3.09 3.77 -2.42
N TYR A 86 2.40 2.64 -2.50
CA TYR A 86 0.94 2.58 -2.43
C TYR A 86 0.50 2.03 -1.08
N GLY A 87 -0.53 2.61 -0.49
CA GLY A 87 -0.99 2.17 0.80
C GLY A 87 -2.37 2.68 1.19
N GLU A 88 -2.76 2.35 2.41
CA GLU A 88 -3.98 2.85 3.03
C GLU A 88 -3.65 3.96 4.02
N TRP A 89 -4.30 5.09 3.84
CA TRP A 89 -4.33 6.19 4.80
C TRP A 89 -5.50 5.93 5.75
N LEU A 90 -5.18 5.58 6.98
CA LEU A 90 -6.19 5.17 7.96
C LEU A 90 -6.65 6.38 8.75
N VAL A 91 -7.85 6.88 8.44
CA VAL A 91 -8.49 7.99 9.16
C VAL A 91 -9.78 7.50 9.81
N PRO A 92 -10.18 8.08 10.96
CA PRO A 92 -11.43 7.70 11.61
C PRO A 92 -12.64 7.86 10.69
N HIS A 93 -13.45 6.82 10.63
CA HIS A 93 -14.71 6.79 9.91
C HIS A 93 -15.73 5.94 10.70
N SER A 94 -16.81 5.50 10.08
CA SER A 94 -17.90 4.77 10.77
C SER A 94 -17.48 3.43 11.38
N LEU A 95 -16.37 2.83 10.97
CA LEU A 95 -15.83 1.60 11.53
C LEU A 95 -14.81 1.95 12.63
N ASN A 96 -15.15 1.76 13.88
CA ASN A 96 -14.30 2.04 15.04
C ASN A 96 -13.68 0.77 15.63
N THR A 97 -13.17 -0.10 14.76
CA THR A 97 -12.63 -1.41 15.17
C THR A 97 -11.11 -1.42 15.35
N TYR A 98 -10.42 -0.35 14.97
CA TYR A 98 -8.98 -0.25 15.08
C TYR A 98 -8.55 0.34 16.43
N ARG A 99 -7.33 0.00 16.84
CA ARG A 99 -6.70 0.61 18.02
C ARG A 99 -6.51 2.10 17.80
N ASN A 100 -6.53 2.88 18.88
CA ASN A 100 -6.40 4.34 18.80
C ASN A 100 -5.09 4.80 18.16
N ASP A 101 -3.99 4.06 18.37
CA ASP A 101 -2.68 4.35 17.79
C ASP A 101 -2.56 3.97 16.31
N ALA A 102 -3.51 3.24 15.76
CA ALA A 102 -3.54 2.88 14.34
C ALA A 102 -4.05 4.00 13.44
N TRP A 103 -4.82 4.94 13.99
CA TRP A 103 -5.41 6.04 13.22
C TRP A 103 -4.38 7.08 12.80
N ARG A 104 -4.65 7.75 11.68
CA ARG A 104 -3.81 8.81 11.10
C ARG A 104 -2.40 8.32 10.81
N GLN A 105 -2.32 7.11 10.25
CA GLN A 105 -1.10 6.47 9.81
C GLN A 105 -1.25 5.97 8.37
N PHE A 106 -0.14 5.94 7.67
CA PHE A 106 -0.07 5.41 6.31
C PHE A 106 0.57 4.03 6.34
N TYR A 107 -0.16 3.04 5.83
CA TYR A 107 0.30 1.65 5.78
C TYR A 107 0.51 1.24 4.33
N VAL A 108 1.75 1.07 3.92
CA VAL A 108 2.08 0.64 2.57
C VAL A 108 1.62 -0.81 2.37
N PHE A 109 0.94 -1.07 1.28
CA PHE A 109 0.53 -2.42 0.89
C PHE A 109 1.17 -2.89 -0.41
N ASP A 110 1.80 -1.99 -1.18
CA ASP A 110 2.53 -2.34 -2.39
C ASP A 110 3.53 -1.26 -2.76
N VAL A 111 4.58 -1.66 -3.47
CA VAL A 111 5.61 -0.74 -3.97
C VAL A 111 5.81 -1.03 -5.45
N TYR A 112 5.75 0.00 -6.27
CA TYR A 112 5.91 -0.11 -7.71
C TYR A 112 7.23 0.50 -8.16
N ASP A 113 7.99 -0.21 -9.00
CA ASP A 113 9.23 0.25 -9.60
C ASP A 113 8.98 0.72 -11.03
N ARG A 114 8.98 2.04 -11.24
CA ARG A 114 8.77 2.64 -12.57
C ARG A 114 9.87 2.34 -13.55
N SER A 115 11.10 2.15 -13.07
CA SER A 115 12.24 1.88 -13.94
C SER A 115 12.18 0.49 -14.56
N ARG A 116 11.54 -0.46 -13.89
CA ARG A 116 11.35 -1.83 -14.32
C ARG A 116 9.93 -2.13 -14.80
N ASP A 117 9.00 -1.20 -14.57
CA ASP A 117 7.57 -1.38 -14.88
C ASP A 117 7.00 -2.64 -14.22
N GLU A 118 7.31 -2.83 -12.93
CA GLU A 118 6.85 -3.98 -12.16
C GLU A 118 6.69 -3.65 -10.68
N PHE A 119 5.86 -4.42 -9.99
CA PHE A 119 5.77 -4.34 -8.54
C PHE A 119 6.98 -5.00 -7.89
N VAL A 120 7.46 -4.39 -6.81
CA VAL A 120 8.55 -4.92 -6.01
C VAL A 120 8.03 -6.07 -5.15
N HIS A 121 8.78 -7.17 -5.07
CA HIS A 121 8.40 -8.32 -4.26
C HIS A 121 8.30 -7.94 -2.77
N TYR A 122 7.31 -8.51 -2.08
CA TYR A 122 7.06 -8.21 -0.66
C TYR A 122 8.31 -8.35 0.22
N ASP A 123 9.06 -9.44 0.07
CA ASP A 123 10.25 -9.68 0.90
C ASP A 123 11.30 -8.57 0.75
N VAL A 124 11.37 -7.95 -0.44
CA VAL A 124 12.29 -6.84 -0.71
C VAL A 124 11.75 -5.53 -0.15
N TYR A 125 10.50 -5.17 -0.48
CA TYR A 125 9.99 -3.87 -0.04
C TYR A 125 9.72 -3.82 1.47
N SER A 126 9.32 -4.92 2.09
CA SER A 126 9.08 -4.95 3.53
C SER A 126 10.36 -4.69 4.32
N GLN A 127 11.49 -5.24 3.88
CA GLN A 127 12.79 -4.97 4.48
C GLN A 127 13.19 -3.51 4.30
N LEU A 128 13.06 -2.98 3.09
CA LEU A 128 13.38 -1.59 2.78
C LEU A 128 12.55 -0.61 3.63
N LEU A 129 11.25 -0.84 3.72
CA LEU A 129 10.36 0.02 4.50
C LEU A 129 10.68 -0.06 6.00
N ALA A 130 10.95 -1.25 6.52
CA ALA A 130 11.34 -1.44 7.92
C ALA A 130 12.63 -0.69 8.26
N GLU A 131 13.63 -0.75 7.38
CA GLU A 131 14.90 -0.03 7.55
C GLU A 131 14.74 1.49 7.62
N HIS A 132 13.71 2.02 6.95
CA HIS A 132 13.42 3.46 6.93
C HIS A 132 12.32 3.87 7.92
N GLY A 133 11.82 2.94 8.72
CA GLY A 133 10.75 3.22 9.68
C GLY A 133 9.40 3.55 9.05
N VAL A 134 9.18 3.15 7.80
CA VAL A 134 7.90 3.32 7.10
C VAL A 134 7.00 2.13 7.38
N GLN A 135 5.78 2.42 7.82
CA GLN A 135 4.82 1.37 8.15
C GLN A 135 4.28 0.68 6.90
N PHE A 136 4.04 -0.61 7.00
CA PHE A 136 3.46 -1.41 5.93
C PHE A 136 2.53 -2.47 6.51
N ILE A 137 1.65 -3.00 5.67
CA ILE A 137 0.77 -4.09 6.05
C ILE A 137 1.57 -5.39 6.00
N PRO A 138 1.79 -6.07 7.13
CA PRO A 138 2.54 -7.32 7.14
C PRO A 138 1.75 -8.45 6.48
N CYS A 139 2.47 -9.35 5.82
CA CYS A 139 1.89 -10.55 5.25
C CYS A 139 1.35 -11.46 6.36
N ALA A 140 0.07 -11.82 6.29
CA ALA A 140 -0.56 -12.69 7.26
C ALA A 140 -0.30 -14.17 6.99
N LEU A 141 -0.18 -14.53 5.70
CA LEU A 141 0.06 -15.91 5.28
C LEU A 141 0.88 -15.92 4.00
N LYS A 142 1.98 -16.67 4.01
CA LYS A 142 2.78 -16.98 2.84
C LYS A 142 2.62 -18.47 2.55
N THR A 143 2.14 -18.81 1.37
CA THR A 143 1.82 -20.20 1.02
C THR A 143 2.06 -20.43 -0.47
N ARG A 144 2.15 -21.72 -0.85
CA ARG A 144 2.38 -22.11 -2.24
C ARG A 144 1.20 -22.91 -2.76
N ASN A 145 0.72 -22.54 -3.95
CA ASN A 145 -0.43 -23.20 -4.60
C ASN A 145 -1.63 -23.41 -3.64
N PRO A 146 -2.10 -22.34 -2.94
CA PRO A 146 -3.18 -22.51 -1.98
C PRO A 146 -4.47 -22.92 -2.67
N THR A 147 -5.27 -23.72 -1.96
CA THR A 147 -6.63 -24.05 -2.39
C THR A 147 -7.57 -22.87 -2.10
N TYR A 148 -8.70 -22.84 -2.78
CA TYR A 148 -9.76 -21.87 -2.50
C TYR A 148 -10.19 -21.91 -1.02
N GLU A 149 -10.34 -23.12 -0.48
CA GLU A 149 -10.73 -23.33 0.92
C GLU A 149 -9.71 -22.75 1.91
N LEU A 150 -8.42 -22.94 1.65
CA LEU A 150 -7.35 -22.36 2.48
C LEU A 150 -7.40 -20.83 2.50
N LEU A 151 -7.60 -20.22 1.33
CA LEU A 151 -7.70 -18.78 1.19
C LEU A 151 -8.94 -18.23 1.89
N LEU A 152 -10.07 -18.93 1.76
CA LEU A 152 -11.31 -18.56 2.42
C LEU A 152 -11.17 -18.62 3.96
N ASP A 153 -10.54 -19.67 4.49
CA ASP A 153 -10.26 -19.81 5.92
C ASP A 153 -9.36 -18.68 6.43
N ALA A 154 -8.35 -18.32 5.65
CA ALA A 154 -7.46 -17.21 6.01
C ALA A 154 -8.21 -15.87 6.11
N THR A 155 -9.24 -15.62 5.28
CA THR A 155 -10.04 -14.40 5.37
C THR A 155 -10.89 -14.36 6.64
N GLN A 156 -11.34 -15.49 7.14
CA GLN A 156 -12.15 -15.57 8.36
C GLN A 156 -11.33 -15.36 9.63
N LYS A 157 -10.07 -15.72 9.64
CA LYS A 157 -9.18 -15.58 10.82
C LYS A 157 -8.74 -14.14 11.08
N ASN A 158 -8.91 -13.25 10.13
CA ASN A 158 -8.51 -11.85 10.22
C ASN A 158 -9.68 -10.88 10.41
N THR A 159 -10.84 -11.40 10.72
CA THR A 159 -12.02 -10.58 11.04
C THR A 159 -12.14 -10.29 12.53
#